data_5e731e2cee582436aae407507d11c48a
#
_entry.id   5e731e2cee582436aae407507d11c48a
#
_cell.length_a   1.000
_cell.length_b   1.000
_cell.length_c   1.000
_cell.angle_alpha   90.00
_cell.angle_beta   90.00
_cell.angle_gamma   90.00
#
_symmetry.space_group_name_H-M   'P 1'
#
loop_
_entity.id
_entity.type
_entity.pdbx_description
1 polymer ?
#
loop_
_entity_poly.entity_id
_entity_poly.type
_entity_poly.pdbx_seq_one_letter_code
_entity_poly.pdbx_strand_id
1 'polypeptide(L)'
;MGKLNLGPQSLTIVLHVNCDAQGKVECTLDSPDQGAKGIAIETDYCSSDSISVSLASLALSYQGKLKGDEIVGTFTQGQSFPLTLKRGEEKLNRPQNPVAPYPYKTEEVTFNNVTDKATLVGTLSYPIGYKKGQTPVVLMVTGSGQENRDEEVFDHKPFLVIADYLARHG
;
A
#
# COMPACT_ATOMS: atom_id res chain seq x y z
N MET A 1 2.13 4.05 -13.33
CA MET A 1 2.35 2.64 -12.98
C MET A 1 2.23 1.71 -14.16
N GLY A 2 2.88 0.57 -14.15
CA GLY A 2 2.82 -0.41 -15.24
C GLY A 2 3.22 -1.81 -14.77
N LYS A 3 2.98 -2.80 -15.64
CA LYS A 3 3.37 -4.19 -15.38
C LYS A 3 4.62 -4.54 -16.19
N LEU A 4 5.66 -4.94 -15.47
CA LEU A 4 6.90 -5.45 -16.01
C LEU A 4 6.78 -6.97 -16.19
N ASN A 5 6.77 -7.45 -17.41
CA ASN A 5 6.65 -8.88 -17.71
C ASN A 5 8.03 -9.54 -17.74
N LEU A 6 8.23 -10.50 -16.84
CA LEU A 6 9.49 -11.26 -16.69
C LEU A 6 9.32 -12.72 -17.13
N GLY A 7 8.60 -12.97 -18.20
CA GLY A 7 8.22 -14.31 -18.65
C GLY A 7 6.96 -14.81 -17.93
N PRO A 8 7.04 -15.89 -17.11
CA PRO A 8 5.86 -16.43 -16.42
C PRO A 8 5.36 -15.56 -15.26
N GLN A 9 6.17 -14.59 -14.83
CA GLN A 9 5.85 -13.66 -13.75
C GLN A 9 5.75 -12.23 -14.26
N SER A 10 4.96 -11.42 -13.58
CA SER A 10 4.90 -9.98 -13.81
C SER A 10 5.03 -9.23 -12.49
N LEU A 11 5.73 -8.12 -12.51
CA LEU A 11 5.86 -7.20 -11.38
C LEU A 11 5.19 -5.88 -11.71
N THR A 12 4.48 -5.35 -10.73
CA THR A 12 3.94 -4.01 -10.81
C THR A 12 5.03 -3.01 -10.43
N ILE A 13 5.24 -2.04 -11.30
CA ILE A 13 6.17 -0.93 -11.07
C ILE A 13 5.37 0.37 -10.99
N VAL A 14 5.54 1.10 -9.91
CA VAL A 14 4.95 2.44 -9.74
C VAL A 14 6.08 3.44 -9.68
N LEU A 15 6.06 4.42 -10.56
CA LEU A 15 6.99 5.54 -10.56
C LEU A 15 6.24 6.78 -10.07
N HIS A 16 6.69 7.32 -8.94
CA HIS A 16 6.21 8.60 -8.43
C HIS A 16 7.15 9.69 -8.93
N VAL A 17 6.58 10.71 -9.51
CA VAL A 17 7.32 11.86 -10.04
C VAL A 17 6.76 13.11 -9.36
N ASN A 18 7.54 13.71 -8.50
CA ASN A 18 7.19 14.93 -7.78
C ASN A 18 8.06 16.08 -8.29
N CYS A 19 7.42 17.21 -8.62
CA CYS A 19 8.11 18.42 -9.00
C CYS A 19 7.86 19.47 -7.91
N ASP A 20 8.92 20.00 -7.33
CA ASP A 20 8.80 21.04 -6.32
C ASP A 20 8.51 22.42 -6.95
N ALA A 21 8.26 23.41 -6.10
CA ALA A 21 7.98 24.78 -6.53
C ALA A 21 9.17 25.46 -7.26
N GLN A 22 10.37 24.91 -7.14
CA GLN A 22 11.61 25.36 -7.78
C GLN A 22 11.88 24.63 -9.09
N GLY A 23 11.04 23.64 -9.46
CA GLY A 23 11.18 22.84 -10.68
C GLY A 23 12.13 21.66 -10.54
N LYS A 24 12.59 21.32 -9.32
CA LYS A 24 13.37 20.12 -9.07
C LYS A 24 12.45 18.91 -9.11
N VAL A 25 12.84 17.90 -9.87
CA VAL A 25 12.10 16.64 -9.98
C VAL A 25 12.74 15.60 -9.06
N GLU A 26 11.92 15.03 -8.17
CA GLU A 26 12.30 13.93 -7.31
C GLU A 26 11.44 12.72 -7.64
N CYS A 27 12.09 11.58 -7.82
CA CYS A 27 11.41 10.35 -8.17
C CYS A 27 11.57 9.29 -7.07
N THR A 28 10.51 8.51 -6.84
CA THR A 28 10.57 7.28 -6.06
C THR A 28 9.91 6.15 -6.84
N LEU A 29 10.34 4.93 -6.55
CA LEU A 29 9.83 3.72 -7.21
C LEU A 29 9.25 2.78 -6.16
N ASP A 30 8.06 2.24 -6.47
CA ASP A 30 7.47 1.15 -5.70
C ASP A 30 7.42 -0.13 -6.54
N SER A 31 7.61 -1.26 -5.89
CA SER A 31 7.31 -2.59 -6.42
C SER A 31 6.40 -3.32 -5.43
N PRO A 32 5.08 -3.10 -5.50
CA PRO A 32 4.13 -3.61 -4.51
C PRO A 32 4.14 -5.14 -4.41
N ASP A 33 4.34 -5.84 -5.52
CA ASP A 33 4.40 -7.31 -5.54
C ASP A 33 5.62 -7.86 -4.79
N GLN A 34 6.65 -7.03 -4.59
CA GLN A 34 7.86 -7.37 -3.84
C GLN A 34 7.90 -6.72 -2.46
N GLY A 35 6.85 -6.03 -2.06
CA GLY A 35 6.81 -5.32 -0.80
C GLY A 35 7.70 -4.09 -0.70
N ALA A 36 8.22 -3.61 -1.82
CA ALA A 36 9.10 -2.45 -1.85
C ALA A 36 8.30 -1.17 -2.11
N LYS A 37 8.50 -0.15 -1.27
CA LYS A 37 7.80 1.14 -1.35
C LYS A 37 8.74 2.29 -1.05
N GLY A 38 8.57 3.40 -1.78
CA GLY A 38 9.30 4.64 -1.53
C GLY A 38 10.81 4.55 -1.79
N ILE A 39 11.24 3.64 -2.69
CA ILE A 39 12.65 3.53 -3.06
C ILE A 39 13.07 4.82 -3.74
N ALA A 40 13.96 5.59 -3.12
CA ALA A 40 14.52 6.80 -3.73
C ALA A 40 15.37 6.40 -4.94
N ILE A 41 15.10 7.03 -6.08
CA ILE A 41 15.85 6.82 -7.34
C ILE A 41 16.35 8.15 -7.87
N GLU A 42 17.47 8.11 -8.57
CA GLU A 42 18.04 9.30 -9.17
C GLU A 42 17.27 9.69 -10.43
N THR A 43 16.99 10.99 -10.59
CA THR A 43 16.41 11.53 -11.81
C THR A 43 17.53 12.01 -12.71
N ASP A 44 17.93 11.17 -13.68
CA ASP A 44 18.99 11.52 -14.61
C ASP A 44 18.56 12.62 -15.58
N TYR A 45 17.31 12.56 -16.00
CA TYR A 45 16.69 13.50 -16.91
C TYR A 45 15.16 13.49 -16.80
N CYS A 46 14.55 14.66 -16.85
CA CYS A 46 13.10 14.82 -16.93
C CYS A 46 12.73 16.04 -17.77
N SER A 47 11.87 15.84 -18.74
CA SER A 47 11.33 16.91 -19.59
C SER A 47 9.82 16.78 -19.75
N SER A 48 9.22 17.61 -20.57
CA SER A 48 7.78 17.55 -20.87
C SER A 48 7.35 16.27 -21.61
N ASP A 49 8.27 15.56 -22.26
CA ASP A 49 7.98 14.42 -23.12
C ASP A 49 8.81 13.17 -22.81
N SER A 50 9.76 13.22 -21.90
CA SER A 50 10.64 12.10 -21.61
C SER A 50 11.19 12.12 -20.17
N ILE A 51 11.46 10.92 -19.64
CA ILE A 51 12.04 10.72 -18.33
C ILE A 51 13.11 9.63 -18.38
N SER A 52 14.20 9.84 -17.63
CA SER A 52 15.24 8.86 -17.35
C SER A 52 15.52 8.86 -15.85
N VAL A 53 15.45 7.70 -15.25
CA VAL A 53 15.73 7.49 -13.83
C VAL A 53 16.62 6.27 -13.63
N SER A 54 17.45 6.29 -12.60
CA SER A 54 18.36 5.20 -12.31
C SER A 54 18.55 4.95 -10.81
N LEU A 55 19.00 3.75 -10.47
CA LEU A 55 19.40 3.35 -9.13
C LEU A 55 20.63 2.45 -9.22
N ALA A 56 21.80 3.04 -9.05
CA ALA A 56 23.08 2.37 -9.25
C ALA A 56 23.25 1.16 -8.31
N SER A 57 22.78 1.23 -7.08
CA SER A 57 22.89 0.13 -6.09
C SER A 57 22.16 -1.15 -6.51
N LEU A 58 21.13 -1.05 -7.37
CA LEU A 58 20.37 -2.18 -7.90
C LEU A 58 20.64 -2.42 -9.39
N ALA A 59 21.57 -1.71 -10.00
CA ALA A 59 21.83 -1.69 -11.44
C ALA A 59 20.53 -1.51 -12.25
N LEU A 60 19.64 -0.66 -11.76
CA LEU A 60 18.32 -0.42 -12.31
C LEU A 60 18.30 0.91 -13.06
N SER A 61 17.64 0.93 -14.21
CA SER A 61 17.29 2.17 -14.92
C SER A 61 15.95 2.03 -15.64
N TYR A 62 15.28 3.16 -15.82
CA TYR A 62 14.11 3.25 -16.67
C TYR A 62 14.21 4.50 -17.53
N GLN A 63 13.98 4.33 -18.83
CA GLN A 63 13.94 5.42 -19.80
C GLN A 63 12.66 5.32 -20.61
N GLY A 64 11.88 6.41 -20.66
CA GLY A 64 10.61 6.42 -21.34
C GLY A 64 10.24 7.76 -21.95
N LYS A 65 9.36 7.70 -22.95
CA LYS A 65 8.78 8.86 -23.64
C LYS A 65 7.28 8.91 -23.42
N LEU A 66 6.78 10.12 -23.17
CA LEU A 66 5.34 10.36 -23.03
C LEU A 66 4.65 10.21 -24.39
N LYS A 67 3.62 9.38 -24.43
CA LYS A 67 2.73 9.18 -25.58
C LYS A 67 1.28 9.25 -25.11
N GLY A 68 0.64 10.38 -25.28
CA GLY A 68 -0.68 10.64 -24.66
C GLY A 68 -0.58 10.62 -23.14
N ASP A 69 -1.35 9.75 -22.48
CA ASP A 69 -1.36 9.58 -21.02
C ASP A 69 -0.44 8.45 -20.51
N GLU A 70 0.40 7.91 -21.39
CA GLU A 70 1.27 6.79 -21.06
C GLU A 70 2.74 7.17 -21.28
N ILE A 71 3.64 6.66 -20.43
CA ILE A 71 5.07 6.71 -20.66
C ILE A 71 5.51 5.35 -21.18
N VAL A 72 5.88 5.28 -22.44
CA VAL A 72 6.37 4.07 -23.09
C VAL A 72 7.87 4.03 -23.05
N GLY A 73 8.45 2.99 -22.45
CA GLY A 73 9.88 2.96 -22.23
C GLY A 73 10.45 1.56 -22.02
N THR A 74 11.68 1.57 -21.56
CA THR A 74 12.47 0.37 -21.28
C THR A 74 12.96 0.41 -19.83
N PHE A 75 12.65 -0.63 -19.11
CA PHE A 75 13.17 -0.91 -17.77
C PHE A 75 14.35 -1.88 -17.91
N THR A 76 15.46 -1.56 -17.27
CA THR A 76 16.67 -2.38 -17.31
C THR A 76 17.11 -2.70 -15.89
N GLN A 77 17.27 -3.99 -15.62
CA GLN A 77 17.92 -4.51 -14.41
C GLN A 77 18.57 -5.85 -14.77
N GLY A 78 19.87 -5.80 -15.09
CA GLY A 78 20.58 -6.95 -15.69
C GLY A 78 20.14 -7.22 -17.14
N GLN A 79 18.85 -7.28 -17.40
CA GLN A 79 18.23 -7.40 -18.73
C GLN A 79 17.26 -6.23 -18.96
N SER A 80 16.95 -5.99 -20.23
CA SER A 80 16.04 -4.92 -20.62
C SER A 80 14.67 -5.47 -20.98
N PHE A 81 13.64 -4.82 -20.45
CA PHE A 81 12.24 -5.18 -20.65
C PHE A 81 11.42 -3.96 -21.07
N PRO A 82 10.48 -4.11 -22.00
CA PRO A 82 9.54 -3.05 -22.28
C PRO A 82 8.63 -2.79 -21.07
N LEU A 83 8.46 -1.53 -20.71
CA LEU A 83 7.58 -1.12 -19.64
C LEU A 83 6.81 0.13 -20.04
N THR A 84 5.49 0.03 -20.07
CA THR A 84 4.59 1.16 -20.27
C THR A 84 3.98 1.55 -18.92
N LEU A 85 4.17 2.78 -18.52
CA LEU A 85 3.60 3.36 -17.31
C LEU A 85 2.38 4.19 -17.67
N LYS A 86 1.24 3.87 -17.06
CA LYS A 86 0.00 4.64 -17.17
C LYS A 86 -0.15 5.57 -15.99
N ARG A 87 -0.78 6.72 -16.21
CA ARG A 87 -1.13 7.62 -15.12
C ARG A 87 -2.22 6.99 -14.25
N GLY A 88 -2.10 7.11 -12.93
CA GLY A 88 -3.08 6.62 -11.96
C GLY A 88 -2.41 5.93 -10.77
N GLU A 89 -3.21 5.63 -9.77
CA GLU A 89 -2.82 4.83 -8.62
C GLU A 89 -3.28 3.38 -8.82
N GLU A 90 -2.42 2.43 -8.59
CA GLU A 90 -2.85 1.04 -8.50
C GLU A 90 -3.41 0.80 -7.10
N LYS A 91 -4.69 0.52 -7.06
CA LYS A 91 -5.28 -0.10 -5.86
C LYS A 91 -4.96 -1.58 -5.91
N LEU A 92 -4.16 -2.06 -4.99
CA LEU A 92 -3.93 -3.49 -4.83
C LEU A 92 -5.28 -4.17 -4.62
N ASN A 93 -5.56 -5.19 -5.43
CA ASN A 93 -6.80 -5.94 -5.27
C ASN A 93 -6.71 -6.77 -3.98
N ARG A 94 -7.46 -6.36 -2.97
CA ARG A 94 -7.57 -7.03 -1.66
C ARG A 94 -9.01 -7.46 -1.42
N PRO A 95 -9.49 -8.49 -2.13
CA PRO A 95 -10.90 -8.90 -2.05
C PRO A 95 -11.32 -9.42 -0.67
N GLN A 96 -10.36 -9.72 0.19
CA GLN A 96 -10.61 -10.15 1.57
C GLN A 96 -10.93 -8.97 2.50
N ASN A 97 -10.49 -7.75 2.16
CA ASN A 97 -10.78 -6.60 3.00
C ASN A 97 -12.29 -6.32 2.98
N PRO A 98 -12.96 -6.33 4.12
CA PRO A 98 -14.37 -6.00 4.17
C PRO A 98 -14.62 -4.54 3.81
N VAL A 99 -15.73 -4.29 3.12
CA VAL A 99 -16.13 -2.97 2.65
C VAL A 99 -17.40 -2.55 3.36
N ALA A 100 -17.41 -1.33 3.87
CA ALA A 100 -18.61 -0.74 4.48
C ALA A 100 -19.74 -0.54 3.43
N PRO A 101 -21.03 -0.56 3.85
CA PRO A 101 -21.50 -0.65 5.23
C PRO A 101 -21.43 -2.10 5.78
N TYR A 102 -20.98 -2.22 7.03
CA TYR A 102 -20.95 -3.52 7.70
C TYR A 102 -22.32 -3.92 8.22
N PRO A 103 -22.68 -5.22 8.24
CA PRO A 103 -23.97 -5.68 8.77
C PRO A 103 -24.02 -5.73 10.31
N TYR A 104 -22.96 -5.30 10.97
CA TYR A 104 -22.78 -5.27 12.42
C TYR A 104 -22.35 -3.87 12.87
N LYS A 105 -22.54 -3.58 14.16
CA LYS A 105 -22.15 -2.29 14.74
C LYS A 105 -20.65 -2.26 15.03
N THR A 106 -20.01 -1.15 14.73
CA THR A 106 -18.65 -0.83 15.16
C THR A 106 -18.65 0.50 15.91
N GLU A 107 -17.77 0.64 16.89
CA GLU A 107 -17.51 1.91 17.58
C GLU A 107 -16.04 2.05 17.95
N GLU A 108 -15.56 3.28 18.00
CA GLU A 108 -14.26 3.59 18.54
C GLU A 108 -14.35 3.64 20.06
N VAL A 109 -13.46 2.96 20.75
CA VAL A 109 -13.37 2.93 22.22
C VAL A 109 -12.04 3.45 22.67
N THR A 110 -12.07 4.20 23.76
CA THR A 110 -10.87 4.78 24.38
C THR A 110 -10.75 4.28 25.83
N PHE A 111 -9.57 3.87 26.22
CA PHE A 111 -9.27 3.46 27.58
C PHE A 111 -7.89 3.92 28.02
N ASN A 112 -7.76 4.23 29.31
CA ASN A 112 -6.54 4.78 29.87
C ASN A 112 -5.75 3.71 30.63
N ASN A 113 -4.49 3.55 30.26
CA ASN A 113 -3.53 2.84 31.10
C ASN A 113 -3.02 3.79 32.19
N VAL A 114 -3.50 3.57 33.41
CA VAL A 114 -3.18 4.46 34.54
C VAL A 114 -1.72 4.37 34.95
N THR A 115 -1.11 3.19 34.79
CA THR A 115 0.28 2.92 35.14
C THR A 115 1.25 3.70 34.28
N ASP A 116 1.06 3.62 32.96
CA ASP A 116 1.97 4.23 31.99
C ASP A 116 1.47 5.60 31.50
N LYS A 117 0.35 6.08 32.06
CA LYS A 117 -0.29 7.36 31.68
C LYS A 117 -0.55 7.47 30.17
N ALA A 118 -0.84 6.34 29.53
CA ALA A 118 -1.11 6.25 28.10
C ALA A 118 -2.61 6.11 27.84
N THR A 119 -3.08 6.79 26.81
CA THR A 119 -4.44 6.61 26.28
C THR A 119 -4.38 5.66 25.10
N LEU A 120 -5.13 4.59 25.19
CA LEU A 120 -5.24 3.59 24.15
C LEU A 120 -6.58 3.74 23.42
N VAL A 121 -6.56 3.58 22.12
CA VAL A 121 -7.75 3.69 21.26
C VAL A 121 -7.89 2.40 20.47
N GLY A 122 -9.10 1.86 20.45
CA GLY A 122 -9.40 0.62 19.74
C GLY A 122 -10.69 0.73 18.93
N THR A 123 -10.94 -0.26 18.08
CA THR A 123 -12.23 -0.45 17.42
C THR A 123 -12.91 -1.67 18.02
N LEU A 124 -14.13 -1.48 18.53
CA LEU A 124 -14.96 -2.55 19.05
C LEU A 124 -16.03 -2.91 18.01
N SER A 125 -16.06 -4.18 17.59
CA SER A 125 -17.07 -4.72 16.68
C SER A 125 -18.02 -5.61 17.48
N TYR A 126 -19.32 -5.36 17.35
CA TYR A 126 -20.37 -6.15 18.00
C TYR A 126 -20.85 -7.21 17.03
N PRO A 127 -20.80 -8.51 17.36
CA PRO A 127 -21.27 -9.54 16.45
C PRO A 127 -22.77 -9.47 16.24
N ILE A 128 -23.21 -10.03 15.13
CA ILE A 128 -24.64 -10.22 14.87
C ILE A 128 -25.21 -11.14 15.96
N GLY A 129 -26.27 -10.68 16.61
CA GLY A 129 -26.83 -11.42 17.74
C GLY A 129 -26.15 -11.18 19.10
N TYR A 130 -25.33 -10.12 19.21
CA TYR A 130 -24.66 -9.74 20.45
C TYR A 130 -25.59 -9.76 21.67
N LYS A 131 -25.11 -10.38 22.75
CA LYS A 131 -25.79 -10.42 24.06
C LYS A 131 -24.82 -10.03 25.16
N LYS A 132 -25.14 -8.91 25.83
CA LYS A 132 -24.30 -8.41 26.93
C LYS A 132 -24.10 -9.46 28.02
N GLY A 133 -22.84 -9.72 28.38
CA GLY A 133 -22.44 -10.66 29.40
C GLY A 133 -22.46 -12.13 28.96
N GLN A 134 -22.83 -12.44 27.71
CA GLN A 134 -22.85 -13.80 27.16
C GLN A 134 -21.93 -13.96 25.94
N THR A 135 -21.79 -12.90 25.14
CA THR A 135 -20.92 -12.91 23.96
C THR A 135 -19.45 -12.85 24.40
N PRO A 136 -18.62 -13.79 23.95
CA PRO A 136 -17.19 -13.76 24.26
C PRO A 136 -16.50 -12.56 23.60
N VAL A 137 -15.38 -12.16 24.18
CA VAL A 137 -14.55 -11.05 23.65
C VAL A 137 -13.25 -11.62 23.12
N VAL A 138 -12.89 -11.22 21.91
CA VAL A 138 -11.56 -11.46 21.31
C VAL A 138 -10.82 -10.14 21.27
N LEU A 139 -9.67 -10.06 21.92
CA LEU A 139 -8.78 -8.92 21.87
C LEU A 139 -7.65 -9.21 20.89
N MET A 140 -7.52 -8.36 19.88
CA MET A 140 -6.39 -8.36 18.96
C MET A 140 -5.47 -7.20 19.31
N VAL A 141 -4.18 -7.50 19.46
CA VAL A 141 -3.15 -6.53 19.79
C VAL A 141 -2.12 -6.53 18.70
N THR A 142 -1.79 -5.33 18.20
CA THR A 142 -0.79 -5.15 17.14
C THR A 142 0.61 -5.53 17.61
N GLY A 143 1.48 -5.86 16.66
CA GLY A 143 2.89 -6.16 16.93
C GLY A 143 3.69 -4.94 17.44
N SER A 144 4.96 -5.17 17.71
CA SER A 144 5.90 -4.12 18.11
C SER A 144 6.36 -3.35 16.88
N GLY A 145 6.05 -2.07 16.79
CA GLY A 145 6.44 -1.21 15.67
C GLY A 145 5.45 -0.08 15.48
N GLN A 146 5.58 0.64 14.38
CA GLN A 146 4.64 1.68 13.97
C GLN A 146 3.51 1.05 13.14
N GLU A 147 2.74 0.17 13.78
CA GLU A 147 1.62 -0.52 13.14
C GLU A 147 0.32 0.24 13.38
N ASN A 148 -0.59 0.21 12.40
CA ASN A 148 -1.94 0.65 12.64
C ASN A 148 -2.78 -0.48 13.27
N ARG A 149 -3.99 -0.15 13.76
CA ARG A 149 -4.86 -1.12 14.47
C ARG A 149 -5.37 -2.26 13.60
N ASP A 150 -5.22 -2.19 12.28
CA ASP A 150 -5.64 -3.23 11.33
C ASP A 150 -4.48 -4.16 10.92
N GLU A 151 -3.24 -3.91 11.43
CA GLU A 151 -2.01 -4.57 10.99
C GLU A 151 -1.86 -4.48 9.47
N GLU A 152 -2.07 -3.28 8.93
CA GLU A 152 -2.18 -3.08 7.50
C GLU A 152 -0.83 -3.25 6.81
N VAL A 153 -0.77 -4.22 5.89
CA VAL A 153 0.40 -4.52 5.06
C VAL A 153 -0.03 -4.53 3.60
N PHE A 154 0.52 -3.66 2.78
CA PHE A 154 0.20 -3.53 1.35
C PHE A 154 -1.32 -3.46 1.07
N ASP A 155 -2.02 -2.55 1.74
CA ASP A 155 -3.47 -2.36 1.68
C ASP A 155 -4.29 -3.59 2.13
N HIS A 156 -3.67 -4.66 2.61
CA HIS A 156 -4.36 -5.76 3.27
C HIS A 156 -4.47 -5.48 4.77
N LYS A 157 -5.65 -5.72 5.34
CA LYS A 157 -6.01 -5.41 6.73
C LYS A 157 -6.39 -6.67 7.50
N PRO A 158 -5.42 -7.50 7.91
CA PRO A 158 -5.67 -8.80 8.52
C PRO A 158 -6.59 -8.72 9.74
N PHE A 159 -6.39 -7.75 10.63
CA PHE A 159 -7.23 -7.62 11.83
C PHE A 159 -8.66 -7.23 11.48
N LEU A 160 -8.85 -6.35 10.52
CA LEU A 160 -10.18 -6.00 10.03
C LEU A 160 -10.89 -7.22 9.41
N VAL A 161 -10.16 -8.05 8.65
CA VAL A 161 -10.70 -9.30 8.06
C VAL A 161 -11.14 -10.29 9.16
N ILE A 162 -10.31 -10.49 10.18
CA ILE A 162 -10.64 -11.36 11.32
C ILE A 162 -11.82 -10.82 12.10
N ALA A 163 -11.82 -9.52 12.40
CA ALA A 163 -12.90 -8.86 13.13
C ALA A 163 -14.23 -8.96 12.38
N ASP A 164 -14.23 -8.73 11.06
CA ASP A 164 -15.42 -8.86 10.22
C ASP A 164 -15.94 -10.29 10.21
N TYR A 165 -15.04 -11.27 10.07
CA TYR A 165 -15.44 -12.69 10.11
C TYR A 165 -16.11 -13.05 11.44
N LEU A 166 -15.49 -12.72 12.57
CA LEU A 166 -16.02 -12.99 13.89
C LEU A 166 -17.35 -12.27 14.12
N ALA A 167 -17.43 -10.99 13.74
CA ALA A 167 -18.64 -10.20 13.92
C ALA A 167 -19.84 -10.71 13.09
N ARG A 168 -19.60 -11.35 11.96
CA ARG A 168 -20.65 -11.97 11.13
C ARG A 168 -21.15 -13.33 11.65
N HIS A 169 -20.29 -14.04 12.38
CA HIS A 169 -20.57 -15.44 12.78
C HIS A 169 -20.90 -15.59 14.27
N GLY A 170 -20.81 -14.57 15.08
CA GLY A 170 -21.15 -14.56 16.50
C GLY A 170 -19.96 -14.77 17.42
#